data_e6b8db75d112dcff052513412b51813f
#
_entry.id   e6b8db75d112dcff052513412b51813f
#
_cell.length_a   1.000
_cell.length_b   1.000
_cell.length_c   1.000
_cell.angle_alpha   90.00
_cell.angle_beta   90.00
_cell.angle_gamma   90.00
#
_symmetry.space_group_name_H-M   'P 1'
#
loop_
_entity.id
_entity.type
_entity.pdbx_description
1 polymer ?
#
loop_
_entity_poly.entity_id
_entity_poly.type
_entity_poly.pdbx_seq_one_letter_code
_entity_poly.pdbx_strand_id
1 'polypeptide(L)'
;ENYQKGVDLILQWMNEVEKVTAQSYSVLGTAYFALKDYRKSMSSLETAISMAEEEGYKPRENWYSLLAGCYSELSTEIGEKESLLKRVPIYEILVNLYPKKIYFIQLGGAYGQLGREKDYMITLKTAYQKDFLNKEGEYLALAQLLLLNKNPYWAAEVLVSGQNKMVTITDEKTKEEKIVPVVKNTEKNLKVLADSWRMAQEIDKAIPVLEKAAEMSKDGKSYVLLGNLYLSEDKLSKAVEAIKKGLEKGKIKDLSQVYLTLGQAYFELQEFDEAKKNFRIAARDKGKKIKTQANNWIKYTENEEIRVKNLALRRDCLLYTSDAADD
;
A
#
# COMPACT_ATOMS: atom_id res chain seq x y z
N GLU A 1 -40.22 11.39 -22.88
CA GLU A 1 -41.72 11.51 -22.94
C GLU A 1 -42.41 10.41 -22.12
N ASN A 2 -41.98 9.14 -22.21
CA ASN A 2 -42.67 8.03 -21.55
C ASN A 2 -42.59 8.07 -20.01
N TYR A 3 -41.49 8.57 -19.43
CA TYR A 3 -41.36 8.63 -17.97
C TYR A 3 -42.25 9.67 -17.31
N GLN A 4 -42.48 10.85 -17.96
CA GLN A 4 -43.39 11.88 -17.42
C GLN A 4 -44.84 11.37 -17.41
N LYS A 5 -45.31 10.75 -18.49
CA LYS A 5 -46.64 10.09 -18.53
C LYS A 5 -46.77 9.03 -17.44
N GLY A 6 -45.69 8.25 -17.21
CA GLY A 6 -45.67 7.25 -16.14
C GLY A 6 -45.84 7.87 -14.76
N VAL A 7 -45.15 9.00 -14.48
CA VAL A 7 -45.28 9.75 -13.23
C VAL A 7 -46.74 10.24 -13.07
N ASP A 8 -47.31 10.85 -14.11
CA ASP A 8 -48.67 11.40 -14.06
C ASP A 8 -49.71 10.32 -13.76
N LEU A 9 -49.58 9.16 -14.42
CA LEU A 9 -50.45 8.01 -14.17
C LEU A 9 -50.29 7.40 -12.78
N ILE A 10 -49.07 7.31 -12.26
CA ILE A 10 -48.85 6.80 -10.92
C ILE A 10 -49.43 7.75 -9.87
N LEU A 11 -49.24 9.07 -10.03
CA LEU A 11 -49.78 10.06 -9.13
C LEU A 11 -51.31 10.07 -9.16
N GLN A 12 -51.91 9.95 -10.36
CA GLN A 12 -53.37 9.82 -10.49
C GLN A 12 -53.84 8.55 -9.76
N TRP A 13 -53.23 7.40 -10.00
CA TRP A 13 -53.57 6.15 -9.33
C TRP A 13 -53.43 6.25 -7.80
N MET A 14 -52.35 6.88 -7.30
CA MET A 14 -52.13 7.07 -5.87
C MET A 14 -53.20 7.92 -5.19
N ASN A 15 -53.87 8.81 -5.94
CA ASN A 15 -54.99 9.60 -5.43
C ASN A 15 -56.31 8.84 -5.43
N GLU A 16 -56.41 7.75 -6.20
CA GLU A 16 -57.66 6.98 -6.36
C GLU A 16 -57.70 5.75 -5.43
N VAL A 17 -56.53 5.28 -4.94
CA VAL A 17 -56.45 4.07 -4.11
C VAL A 17 -56.62 4.38 -2.61
N GLU A 18 -57.23 3.47 -1.88
CA GLU A 18 -57.43 3.57 -0.43
C GLU A 18 -56.09 3.48 0.35
N LYS A 19 -55.13 2.68 -0.13
CA LYS A 19 -53.80 2.51 0.49
C LYS A 19 -52.71 2.52 -0.57
N VAL A 20 -51.82 3.48 -0.50
CA VAL A 20 -50.58 3.56 -1.29
C VAL A 20 -49.54 2.64 -0.65
N THR A 21 -48.77 1.91 -1.44
CA THR A 21 -47.74 0.97 -0.97
C THR A 21 -46.35 1.52 -1.10
N ALA A 22 -45.40 0.97 -0.34
CA ALA A 22 -43.96 1.25 -0.49
C ALA A 22 -43.47 1.03 -1.94
N GLN A 23 -44.01 -0.01 -2.61
CA GLN A 23 -43.65 -0.30 -4.01
C GLN A 23 -44.07 0.85 -4.96
N SER A 24 -45.25 1.47 -4.75
CA SER A 24 -45.74 2.60 -5.58
C SER A 24 -44.78 3.79 -5.48
N TYR A 25 -44.35 4.15 -4.27
CA TYR A 25 -43.36 5.20 -4.06
C TYR A 25 -42.00 4.86 -4.67
N SER A 26 -41.58 3.59 -4.65
CA SER A 26 -40.32 3.19 -5.27
C SER A 26 -40.37 3.29 -6.81
N VAL A 27 -41.50 2.97 -7.45
CA VAL A 27 -41.70 3.16 -8.90
C VAL A 27 -41.72 4.64 -9.25
N LEU A 28 -42.38 5.47 -8.44
CA LEU A 28 -42.40 6.93 -8.60
C LEU A 28 -40.96 7.51 -8.46
N GLY A 29 -40.23 7.11 -7.46
CA GLY A 29 -38.84 7.50 -7.26
C GLY A 29 -37.93 7.11 -8.42
N THR A 30 -38.11 5.90 -8.96
CA THR A 30 -37.36 5.43 -10.15
C THR A 30 -37.69 6.27 -11.38
N ALA A 31 -38.96 6.63 -11.58
CA ALA A 31 -39.39 7.45 -12.71
C ALA A 31 -38.84 8.89 -12.61
N TYR A 32 -38.84 9.47 -11.43
CA TYR A 32 -38.22 10.78 -11.18
C TYR A 32 -36.71 10.74 -11.39
N PHE A 33 -36.02 9.67 -10.98
CA PHE A 33 -34.60 9.51 -11.25
C PHE A 33 -34.28 9.53 -12.74
N ALA A 34 -35.08 8.79 -13.54
CA ALA A 34 -34.95 8.76 -15.00
C ALA A 34 -35.23 10.14 -15.65
N LEU A 35 -36.11 10.94 -15.05
CA LEU A 35 -36.37 12.33 -15.43
C LEU A 35 -35.33 13.33 -14.92
N LYS A 36 -34.34 12.87 -14.15
CA LYS A 36 -33.33 13.70 -13.46
C LYS A 36 -33.91 14.68 -12.42
N ASP A 37 -35.16 14.46 -11.97
CA ASP A 37 -35.70 15.17 -10.82
C ASP A 37 -35.28 14.46 -9.53
N TYR A 38 -33.98 14.63 -9.20
CA TYR A 38 -33.35 13.88 -8.12
C TYR A 38 -33.93 14.22 -6.73
N ARG A 39 -34.47 15.42 -6.54
CA ARG A 39 -35.15 15.81 -5.28
C ARG A 39 -36.43 15.03 -5.05
N LYS A 40 -37.30 14.94 -6.08
CA LYS A 40 -38.53 14.17 -5.97
C LYS A 40 -38.26 12.67 -5.93
N SER A 41 -37.23 12.22 -6.68
CA SER A 41 -36.77 10.84 -6.60
C SER A 41 -36.34 10.47 -5.18
N MET A 42 -35.48 11.28 -4.57
CA MET A 42 -34.99 11.10 -3.20
C MET A 42 -36.16 11.00 -2.20
N SER A 43 -37.05 11.99 -2.18
CA SER A 43 -38.21 12.00 -1.28
C SER A 43 -39.11 10.77 -1.44
N SER A 44 -39.38 10.35 -2.70
CA SER A 44 -40.18 9.16 -2.98
C SER A 44 -39.50 7.88 -2.50
N LEU A 45 -38.17 7.75 -2.71
CA LEU A 45 -37.42 6.58 -2.28
C LEU A 45 -37.29 6.48 -0.76
N GLU A 46 -37.08 7.63 -0.07
CA GLU A 46 -37.08 7.68 1.39
C GLU A 46 -38.42 7.24 1.96
N THR A 47 -39.54 7.72 1.39
CA THR A 47 -40.89 7.28 1.77
C THR A 47 -41.07 5.78 1.54
N ALA A 48 -40.63 5.26 0.37
CA ALA A 48 -40.73 3.85 0.07
C ALA A 48 -39.95 2.97 1.08
N ILE A 49 -38.75 3.39 1.45
CA ILE A 49 -37.90 2.70 2.41
C ILE A 49 -38.54 2.72 3.80
N SER A 50 -38.96 3.90 4.29
CA SER A 50 -39.60 4.04 5.61
C SER A 50 -40.85 3.17 5.72
N MET A 51 -41.73 3.23 4.73
CA MET A 51 -42.96 2.43 4.71
C MET A 51 -42.66 0.91 4.73
N ALA A 52 -41.68 0.46 3.96
CA ALA A 52 -41.30 -0.94 3.94
C ALA A 52 -40.75 -1.41 5.30
N GLU A 53 -39.91 -0.59 5.94
CA GLU A 53 -39.34 -0.87 7.27
C GLU A 53 -40.43 -0.88 8.34
N GLU A 54 -41.38 0.06 8.34
CA GLU A 54 -42.53 0.12 9.24
C GLU A 54 -43.46 -1.10 9.10
N GLU A 55 -43.65 -1.60 7.86
CA GLU A 55 -44.42 -2.80 7.56
C GLU A 55 -43.62 -4.12 7.81
N GLY A 56 -42.37 -4.02 8.25
CA GLY A 56 -41.52 -5.19 8.54
C GLY A 56 -40.93 -5.86 7.30
N TYR A 57 -40.97 -5.21 6.14
CA TYR A 57 -40.38 -5.71 4.91
C TYR A 57 -38.95 -5.18 4.73
N LYS A 58 -38.11 -6.03 4.15
CA LYS A 58 -36.76 -5.63 3.72
C LYS A 58 -36.85 -4.78 2.44
N PRO A 59 -36.49 -3.47 2.46
CA PRO A 59 -36.44 -2.64 1.26
C PRO A 59 -35.52 -3.25 0.21
N ARG A 60 -35.87 -3.11 -1.08
CA ARG A 60 -35.08 -3.73 -2.16
C ARG A 60 -33.77 -3.00 -2.39
N GLU A 61 -32.77 -3.73 -2.85
CA GLU A 61 -31.42 -3.23 -3.14
C GLU A 61 -31.42 -1.97 -4.01
N ASN A 62 -32.22 -1.96 -5.07
CA ASN A 62 -32.29 -0.84 -6.01
C ASN A 62 -32.83 0.46 -5.40
N TRP A 63 -33.65 0.38 -4.34
CA TRP A 63 -34.15 1.59 -3.65
C TRP A 63 -33.01 2.35 -2.96
N TYR A 64 -32.19 1.61 -2.24
CA TYR A 64 -31.00 2.16 -1.60
C TYR A 64 -29.95 2.65 -2.61
N SER A 65 -29.72 1.89 -3.70
CA SER A 65 -28.73 2.29 -4.71
C SER A 65 -29.17 3.54 -5.49
N LEU A 66 -30.46 3.67 -5.80
CA LEU A 66 -31.01 4.89 -6.42
C LEU A 66 -30.97 6.07 -5.45
N LEU A 67 -31.31 5.86 -4.17
CA LEU A 67 -31.23 6.92 -3.16
C LEU A 67 -29.81 7.44 -3.00
N ALA A 68 -28.82 6.56 -2.93
CA ALA A 68 -27.40 6.95 -2.93
C ALA A 68 -27.02 7.71 -4.21
N GLY A 69 -27.57 7.30 -5.36
CA GLY A 69 -27.43 7.98 -6.64
C GLY A 69 -28.01 9.40 -6.60
N CYS A 70 -29.21 9.60 -6.04
CA CYS A 70 -29.80 10.92 -5.87
C CYS A 70 -28.90 11.87 -5.05
N TYR A 71 -28.37 11.41 -3.90
CA TYR A 71 -27.44 12.19 -3.11
C TYR A 71 -26.14 12.50 -3.85
N SER A 72 -25.68 11.60 -4.73
CA SER A 72 -24.50 11.84 -5.57
C SER A 72 -24.75 12.92 -6.61
N GLU A 73 -25.88 12.87 -7.31
CA GLU A 73 -26.25 13.85 -8.34
C GLU A 73 -26.54 15.24 -7.73
N LEU A 74 -27.05 15.28 -6.52
CA LEU A 74 -27.32 16.52 -5.80
C LEU A 74 -26.08 17.08 -5.08
N SER A 75 -24.90 16.44 -5.19
CA SER A 75 -23.70 16.81 -4.43
C SER A 75 -23.24 18.25 -4.65
N THR A 76 -23.40 18.80 -5.85
CA THR A 76 -23.09 20.21 -6.15
C THR A 76 -24.05 21.20 -5.49
N GLU A 77 -25.26 20.76 -5.19
CA GLU A 77 -26.32 21.58 -4.62
C GLU A 77 -26.29 21.56 -3.09
N ILE A 78 -26.15 20.36 -2.49
CA ILE A 78 -26.15 20.21 -1.03
C ILE A 78 -24.73 20.28 -0.42
N GLY A 79 -23.69 20.26 -1.25
CA GLY A 79 -22.29 20.18 -0.86
C GLY A 79 -21.75 18.74 -0.84
N GLU A 80 -20.54 18.56 -1.36
CA GLU A 80 -19.89 17.25 -1.51
C GLU A 80 -19.81 16.48 -0.19
N LYS A 81 -19.39 17.16 0.89
CA LYS A 81 -19.26 16.55 2.21
C LYS A 81 -20.61 16.10 2.77
N GLU A 82 -21.64 16.90 2.62
CA GLU A 82 -22.99 16.54 3.08
C GLU A 82 -23.54 15.37 2.29
N SER A 83 -23.37 15.37 0.96
CA SER A 83 -23.71 14.24 0.10
C SER A 83 -23.02 12.94 0.54
N LEU A 84 -21.71 12.99 0.86
CA LEU A 84 -20.97 11.83 1.38
C LEU A 84 -21.54 11.34 2.72
N LEU A 85 -21.83 12.24 3.65
CA LEU A 85 -22.41 11.90 4.95
C LEU A 85 -23.77 11.23 4.83
N LYS A 86 -24.59 11.61 3.83
CA LYS A 86 -25.89 10.96 3.55
C LYS A 86 -25.72 9.61 2.86
N ARG A 87 -24.72 9.45 2.00
CA ARG A 87 -24.46 8.19 1.27
C ARG A 87 -23.84 7.09 2.15
N VAL A 88 -23.01 7.45 3.13
CA VAL A 88 -22.34 6.47 4.00
C VAL A 88 -23.32 5.49 4.64
N PRO A 89 -24.35 5.89 5.40
CA PRO A 89 -25.28 4.97 6.03
C PRO A 89 -26.01 4.08 5.02
N ILE A 90 -26.32 4.62 3.83
CA ILE A 90 -26.94 3.84 2.76
C ILE A 90 -25.99 2.74 2.27
N TYR A 91 -24.71 3.04 2.05
CA TYR A 91 -23.72 2.04 1.65
C TYR A 91 -23.44 1.05 2.77
N GLU A 92 -23.46 1.44 4.05
CA GLU A 92 -23.37 0.53 5.19
C GLU A 92 -24.51 -0.49 5.18
N ILE A 93 -25.75 -0.06 4.90
CA ILE A 93 -26.89 -0.95 4.71
C ILE A 93 -26.67 -1.88 3.50
N LEU A 94 -26.21 -1.34 2.37
CA LEU A 94 -25.99 -2.12 1.14
C LEU A 94 -24.92 -3.18 1.32
N VAL A 95 -23.79 -2.90 2.00
CA VAL A 95 -22.74 -3.91 2.23
C VAL A 95 -23.20 -4.98 3.21
N ASN A 96 -24.09 -4.68 4.14
CA ASN A 96 -24.64 -5.62 5.09
C ASN A 96 -25.74 -6.50 4.50
N LEU A 97 -26.72 -5.91 3.83
CA LEU A 97 -27.88 -6.64 3.31
C LEU A 97 -27.67 -7.23 1.92
N TYR A 98 -26.85 -6.59 1.08
CA TYR A 98 -26.60 -6.93 -0.31
C TYR A 98 -25.10 -6.89 -0.64
N PRO A 99 -24.28 -7.77 -0.07
CA PRO A 99 -22.81 -7.68 -0.14
C PRO A 99 -22.31 -7.92 -1.57
N LYS A 100 -22.11 -6.81 -2.31
CA LYS A 100 -21.54 -6.79 -3.66
C LYS A 100 -20.29 -5.91 -3.67
N LYS A 101 -19.29 -6.28 -4.47
CA LYS A 101 -18.04 -5.51 -4.62
C LYS A 101 -18.27 -4.02 -4.74
N ILE A 102 -19.22 -3.60 -5.59
CA ILE A 102 -19.44 -2.19 -5.90
C ILE A 102 -19.73 -1.37 -4.64
N TYR A 103 -20.52 -1.90 -3.71
CA TYR A 103 -20.89 -1.19 -2.48
C TYR A 103 -19.72 -1.05 -1.51
N PHE A 104 -18.85 -2.06 -1.40
CA PHE A 104 -17.63 -1.97 -0.62
C PHE A 104 -16.68 -0.90 -1.16
N ILE A 105 -16.55 -0.81 -2.49
CA ILE A 105 -15.70 0.20 -3.12
C ILE A 105 -16.29 1.61 -2.94
N GLN A 106 -17.60 1.77 -3.07
CA GLN A 106 -18.29 3.04 -2.86
C GLN A 106 -18.19 3.49 -1.39
N LEU A 107 -18.45 2.58 -0.44
CA LEU A 107 -18.33 2.86 0.99
C LEU A 107 -16.90 3.23 1.37
N GLY A 108 -15.92 2.44 0.94
CA GLY A 108 -14.51 2.72 1.18
C GLY A 108 -14.08 4.07 0.60
N GLY A 109 -14.49 4.36 -0.64
CA GLY A 109 -14.23 5.66 -1.28
C GLY A 109 -14.85 6.84 -0.50
N ALA A 110 -16.09 6.69 -0.02
CA ALA A 110 -16.75 7.71 0.80
C ALA A 110 -16.01 7.93 2.14
N TYR A 111 -15.60 6.86 2.81
CA TYR A 111 -14.78 6.97 4.03
C TYR A 111 -13.44 7.64 3.77
N GLY A 112 -12.77 7.29 2.66
CA GLY A 112 -11.50 7.91 2.27
C GLY A 112 -11.63 9.43 2.05
N GLN A 113 -12.66 9.86 1.33
CA GLN A 113 -12.94 11.29 1.10
C GLN A 113 -13.32 12.05 2.38
N LEU A 114 -13.95 11.38 3.34
CA LEU A 114 -14.27 11.94 4.65
C LEU A 114 -13.10 11.92 5.64
N GLY A 115 -11.92 11.37 5.26
CA GLY A 115 -10.77 11.22 6.14
C GLY A 115 -10.94 10.13 7.22
N ARG A 116 -11.90 9.24 7.06
CA ARG A 116 -12.19 8.11 7.97
C ARG A 116 -11.32 6.90 7.61
N GLU A 117 -10.00 7.04 7.74
CA GLU A 117 -9.01 6.06 7.26
C GLU A 117 -9.18 4.66 7.86
N LYS A 118 -9.53 4.55 9.15
CA LYS A 118 -9.77 3.26 9.80
C LYS A 118 -10.97 2.53 9.20
N ASP A 119 -12.06 3.24 8.97
CA ASP A 119 -13.28 2.67 8.38
C ASP A 119 -13.03 2.27 6.93
N TYR A 120 -12.27 3.07 6.20
CA TYR A 120 -11.81 2.74 4.85
C TYR A 120 -10.98 1.45 4.84
N MET A 121 -10.00 1.34 5.73
CA MET A 121 -9.16 0.13 5.87
C MET A 121 -10.02 -1.10 6.19
N ILE A 122 -10.93 -1.00 7.17
CA ILE A 122 -11.81 -2.11 7.57
C ILE A 122 -12.69 -2.54 6.39
N THR A 123 -13.26 -1.59 5.67
CA THR A 123 -14.13 -1.85 4.50
C THR A 123 -13.37 -2.56 3.39
N LEU A 124 -12.17 -2.09 3.02
CA LEU A 124 -11.34 -2.74 2.00
C LEU A 124 -10.83 -4.11 2.46
N LYS A 125 -10.47 -4.26 3.75
CA LYS A 125 -10.06 -5.54 4.31
C LYS A 125 -11.20 -6.56 4.24
N THR A 126 -12.43 -6.14 4.55
CA THR A 126 -13.62 -7.00 4.43
C THR A 126 -13.88 -7.39 2.97
N ALA A 127 -13.74 -6.44 2.03
CA ALA A 127 -13.83 -6.72 0.60
C ALA A 127 -12.75 -7.70 0.12
N TYR A 128 -11.53 -7.56 0.62
CA TYR A 128 -10.42 -8.49 0.36
C TYR A 128 -10.74 -9.90 0.88
N GLN A 129 -11.21 -10.04 2.13
CA GLN A 129 -11.59 -11.33 2.73
C GLN A 129 -12.74 -12.03 2.01
N LYS A 130 -13.63 -11.25 1.34
CA LYS A 130 -14.71 -11.77 0.49
C LYS A 130 -14.27 -12.03 -0.96
N ASP A 131 -13.00 -11.91 -1.26
CA ASP A 131 -12.40 -12.07 -2.60
C ASP A 131 -12.96 -11.10 -3.66
N PHE A 132 -13.46 -9.95 -3.24
CA PHE A 132 -14.03 -8.94 -4.14
C PHE A 132 -12.97 -8.07 -4.82
N LEU A 133 -11.75 -7.98 -4.29
CA LEU A 133 -10.72 -7.16 -4.90
C LEU A 133 -10.11 -7.86 -6.13
N ASN A 134 -10.06 -7.15 -7.25
CA ASN A 134 -9.51 -7.66 -8.51
C ASN A 134 -8.78 -6.61 -9.36
N LYS A 135 -8.49 -5.43 -8.77
CA LYS A 135 -7.72 -4.36 -9.41
C LYS A 135 -6.47 -4.05 -8.59
N GLU A 136 -5.36 -3.80 -9.27
CA GLU A 136 -4.07 -3.46 -8.64
C GLU A 136 -4.19 -2.31 -7.63
N GLY A 137 -4.90 -1.23 -8.01
CA GLY A 137 -5.11 -0.07 -7.13
C GLY A 137 -5.85 -0.40 -5.83
N GLU A 138 -6.74 -1.38 -5.83
CA GLU A 138 -7.48 -1.81 -4.63
C GLU A 138 -6.55 -2.51 -3.62
N TYR A 139 -5.67 -3.39 -4.10
CA TYR A 139 -4.65 -4.05 -3.29
C TYR A 139 -3.61 -3.08 -2.74
N LEU A 140 -3.13 -2.17 -3.59
CA LEU A 140 -2.16 -1.14 -3.18
C LEU A 140 -2.76 -0.19 -2.15
N ALA A 141 -4.02 0.23 -2.32
CA ALA A 141 -4.72 1.08 -1.36
C ALA A 141 -4.87 0.37 0.01
N LEU A 142 -5.28 -0.90 0.02
CA LEU A 142 -5.39 -1.67 1.25
C LEU A 142 -4.02 -1.84 1.93
N ALA A 143 -2.97 -2.18 1.17
CA ALA A 143 -1.62 -2.32 1.71
C ALA A 143 -1.13 -0.99 2.32
N GLN A 144 -1.35 0.14 1.66
CA GLN A 144 -0.98 1.46 2.17
C GLN A 144 -1.73 1.81 3.46
N LEU A 145 -3.04 1.56 3.53
CA LEU A 145 -3.85 1.78 4.73
C LEU A 145 -3.39 0.88 5.89
N LEU A 146 -3.02 -0.36 5.62
CA LEU A 146 -2.45 -1.27 6.61
C LEU A 146 -1.10 -0.76 7.15
N LEU A 147 -0.22 -0.25 6.27
CA LEU A 147 1.05 0.37 6.68
C LEU A 147 0.83 1.60 7.57
N LEU A 148 -0.09 2.49 7.19
CA LEU A 148 -0.47 3.67 7.99
C LEU A 148 -1.01 3.27 9.37
N ASN A 149 -1.72 2.15 9.44
CA ASN A 149 -2.24 1.60 10.70
C ASN A 149 -1.27 0.63 11.40
N LYS A 150 0.03 0.70 11.10
CA LYS A 150 1.11 -0.09 11.73
C LYS A 150 0.92 -1.62 11.62
N ASN A 151 0.38 -2.08 10.52
CA ASN A 151 0.18 -3.49 10.19
C ASN A 151 1.02 -3.91 8.96
N PRO A 152 2.35 -3.80 8.99
CA PRO A 152 3.20 -4.03 7.82
C PRO A 152 3.18 -5.48 7.34
N TYR A 153 3.06 -6.45 8.24
CA TYR A 153 2.96 -7.87 7.87
C TYR A 153 1.73 -8.12 6.98
N TRP A 154 0.57 -7.66 7.41
CA TRP A 154 -0.65 -7.81 6.61
C TRP A 154 -0.61 -7.01 5.30
N ALA A 155 0.07 -5.86 5.28
CA ALA A 155 0.28 -5.13 4.03
C ALA A 155 1.07 -5.95 3.01
N ALA A 156 2.13 -6.62 3.46
CA ALA A 156 2.94 -7.51 2.61
C ALA A 156 2.13 -8.72 2.13
N GLU A 157 1.40 -9.40 3.03
CA GLU A 157 0.56 -10.57 2.68
C GLU A 157 -0.51 -10.21 1.62
N VAL A 158 -1.15 -9.04 1.75
CA VAL A 158 -2.11 -8.55 0.76
C VAL A 158 -1.45 -8.36 -0.61
N LEU A 159 -0.24 -7.77 -0.66
CA LEU A 159 0.48 -7.59 -1.91
C LEU A 159 0.90 -8.92 -2.54
N VAL A 160 1.42 -9.86 -1.75
CA VAL A 160 1.76 -11.22 -2.21
C VAL A 160 0.53 -11.94 -2.75
N SER A 161 -0.60 -11.85 -2.04
CA SER A 161 -1.87 -12.42 -2.50
C SER A 161 -2.28 -11.83 -3.86
N GLY A 162 -2.14 -10.51 -4.03
CA GLY A 162 -2.43 -9.84 -5.31
C GLY A 162 -1.46 -10.22 -6.44
N GLN A 163 -0.19 -10.53 -6.13
CA GLN A 163 0.78 -11.04 -7.10
C GLN A 163 0.46 -12.48 -7.54
N ASN A 164 -0.12 -13.27 -6.66
CA ASN A 164 -0.51 -14.66 -6.94
C ASN A 164 -1.90 -14.78 -7.60
N LYS A 165 -2.77 -13.79 -7.38
CA LYS A 165 -4.12 -13.79 -7.97
C LYS A 165 -4.05 -13.37 -9.43
N MET A 166 -4.48 -14.26 -10.33
CA MET A 166 -4.50 -14.02 -11.77
C MET A 166 -5.86 -13.49 -12.22
N VAL A 167 -5.85 -12.55 -13.15
CA VAL A 167 -7.06 -12.01 -13.77
C VAL A 167 -6.89 -11.95 -15.29
N THR A 168 -7.97 -12.15 -16.01
CA THR A 168 -8.01 -11.94 -17.47
C THR A 168 -8.25 -10.46 -17.73
N ILE A 169 -7.39 -9.86 -18.53
CA ILE A 169 -7.56 -8.51 -19.07
C ILE A 169 -7.67 -8.59 -20.58
N THR A 170 -8.59 -7.81 -21.15
CA THR A 170 -8.74 -7.68 -22.60
C THR A 170 -8.05 -6.39 -23.06
N ASP A 171 -7.13 -6.49 -23.99
CA ASP A 171 -6.52 -5.32 -24.62
C ASP A 171 -7.60 -4.58 -25.46
N GLU A 172 -7.79 -3.30 -25.17
CA GLU A 172 -8.84 -2.51 -25.81
C GLU A 172 -8.65 -2.36 -27.32
N LYS A 173 -7.39 -2.39 -27.81
CA LYS A 173 -7.05 -2.20 -29.21
C LYS A 173 -7.03 -3.52 -29.98
N THR A 174 -6.36 -4.54 -29.44
CA THR A 174 -6.17 -5.83 -30.12
C THR A 174 -7.29 -6.81 -29.84
N LYS A 175 -8.11 -6.56 -28.79
CA LYS A 175 -9.13 -7.49 -28.27
C LYS A 175 -8.57 -8.83 -27.80
N GLU A 176 -7.24 -8.92 -27.66
CA GLU A 176 -6.59 -10.11 -27.12
C GLU A 176 -6.79 -10.21 -25.60
N GLU A 177 -7.08 -11.40 -25.13
CA GLU A 177 -7.15 -11.70 -23.71
C GLU A 177 -5.78 -12.13 -23.19
N LYS A 178 -5.36 -11.54 -22.07
CA LYS A 178 -4.10 -11.89 -21.38
C LYS A 178 -4.37 -12.16 -19.91
N ILE A 179 -3.82 -13.26 -19.41
CA ILE A 179 -3.86 -13.59 -18.00
C ILE A 179 -2.66 -12.94 -17.33
N VAL A 180 -2.92 -12.08 -16.36
CA VAL A 180 -1.88 -11.32 -15.66
C VAL A 180 -2.15 -11.32 -14.15
N PRO A 181 -1.10 -11.18 -13.30
CA PRO A 181 -1.31 -11.00 -11.88
C PRO A 181 -2.02 -9.67 -11.61
N VAL A 182 -2.90 -9.65 -10.61
CA VAL A 182 -3.60 -8.42 -10.19
C VAL A 182 -2.61 -7.35 -9.78
N VAL A 183 -1.61 -7.71 -8.96
CA VAL A 183 -0.51 -6.82 -8.59
C VAL A 183 0.72 -7.20 -9.41
N LYS A 184 1.14 -6.32 -10.29
CA LYS A 184 2.29 -6.55 -11.19
C LYS A 184 3.61 -6.42 -10.42
N ASN A 185 4.61 -7.21 -10.84
CA ASN A 185 5.98 -7.11 -10.32
C ASN A 185 6.72 -5.91 -10.95
N THR A 186 6.22 -4.71 -10.71
CA THR A 186 6.93 -3.48 -11.09
C THR A 186 7.94 -3.08 -10.03
N GLU A 187 8.98 -2.33 -10.39
CA GLU A 187 9.94 -1.78 -9.42
C GLU A 187 9.23 -1.10 -8.24
N LYS A 188 8.22 -0.29 -8.52
CA LYS A 188 7.44 0.43 -7.51
C LYS A 188 6.73 -0.52 -6.54
N ASN A 189 6.03 -1.53 -7.05
CA ASN A 189 5.25 -2.46 -6.23
C ASN A 189 6.17 -3.37 -5.41
N LEU A 190 7.29 -3.83 -6.01
CA LEU A 190 8.30 -4.60 -5.29
C LEU A 190 8.96 -3.80 -4.17
N LYS A 191 9.22 -2.51 -4.36
CA LYS A 191 9.71 -1.64 -3.28
C LYS A 191 8.72 -1.55 -2.11
N VAL A 192 7.43 -1.34 -2.40
CA VAL A 192 6.40 -1.30 -1.36
C VAL A 192 6.32 -2.64 -0.61
N LEU A 193 6.38 -3.75 -1.32
CA LEU A 193 6.38 -5.08 -0.72
C LEU A 193 7.62 -5.33 0.16
N ALA A 194 8.81 -4.99 -0.36
CA ALA A 194 10.06 -5.14 0.39
C ALA A 194 10.08 -4.25 1.65
N ASP A 195 9.61 -3.01 1.54
CA ASP A 195 9.47 -2.11 2.70
C ASP A 195 8.45 -2.64 3.71
N SER A 196 7.35 -3.23 3.25
CA SER A 196 6.34 -3.86 4.12
C SER A 196 6.96 -5.03 4.91
N TRP A 197 7.70 -5.93 4.25
CA TRP A 197 8.40 -7.02 4.92
C TRP A 197 9.47 -6.53 5.89
N ARG A 198 10.26 -5.52 5.49
CA ARG A 198 11.28 -4.92 6.34
C ARG A 198 10.67 -4.28 7.60
N MET A 199 9.56 -3.54 7.46
CA MET A 199 8.84 -2.96 8.59
C MET A 199 8.20 -4.01 9.49
N ALA A 200 7.86 -5.18 8.94
CA ALA A 200 7.38 -6.35 9.67
C ALA A 200 8.51 -7.16 10.34
N GLN A 201 9.77 -6.74 10.19
CA GLN A 201 10.98 -7.48 10.64
C GLN A 201 11.16 -8.85 9.97
N GLU A 202 10.52 -9.08 8.82
CA GLU A 202 10.64 -10.29 7.99
C GLU A 202 11.76 -10.09 6.96
N ILE A 203 13.00 -9.98 7.43
CA ILE A 203 14.15 -9.57 6.60
C ILE A 203 14.45 -10.61 5.51
N ASP A 204 14.33 -11.90 5.83
CA ASP A 204 14.52 -12.98 4.86
C ASP A 204 13.54 -12.94 3.69
N LYS A 205 12.33 -12.41 3.92
CA LYS A 205 11.33 -12.17 2.85
C LYS A 205 11.59 -10.85 2.13
N ALA A 206 12.11 -9.84 2.83
CA ALA A 206 12.39 -8.52 2.25
C ALA A 206 13.53 -8.56 1.23
N ILE A 207 14.61 -9.25 1.54
CA ILE A 207 15.83 -9.31 0.71
C ILE A 207 15.53 -9.75 -0.74
N PRO A 208 14.95 -10.94 -1.01
CA PRO A 208 14.76 -11.40 -2.39
C PRO A 208 13.81 -10.52 -3.20
N VAL A 209 12.87 -9.85 -2.54
CA VAL A 209 11.96 -8.88 -3.20
C VAL A 209 12.71 -7.60 -3.55
N LEU A 210 13.57 -7.13 -2.63
CA LEU A 210 14.36 -5.91 -2.85
C LEU A 210 15.47 -6.14 -3.90
N GLU A 211 16.04 -7.34 -4.00
CA GLU A 211 16.98 -7.72 -5.07
C GLU A 211 16.33 -7.52 -6.44
N LYS A 212 15.14 -8.10 -6.64
CA LYS A 212 14.38 -7.92 -7.89
C LYS A 212 14.05 -6.44 -8.18
N ALA A 213 13.66 -5.68 -7.14
CA ALA A 213 13.41 -4.25 -7.29
C ALA A 213 14.68 -3.47 -7.67
N ALA A 214 15.82 -3.81 -7.09
CA ALA A 214 17.11 -3.18 -7.35
C ALA A 214 17.63 -3.47 -8.77
N GLU A 215 17.43 -4.67 -9.28
CA GLU A 215 17.77 -5.03 -10.67
C GLU A 215 17.00 -4.18 -11.68
N MET A 216 15.68 -3.97 -11.44
CA MET A 216 14.81 -3.16 -12.29
C MET A 216 15.04 -1.66 -12.15
N SER A 217 15.67 -1.22 -11.05
CA SER A 217 15.84 0.18 -10.73
C SER A 217 16.87 0.86 -11.66
N LYS A 218 16.56 2.10 -12.07
CA LYS A 218 17.46 2.98 -12.83
C LYS A 218 18.42 3.78 -11.95
N ASP A 219 18.27 3.72 -10.64
CA ASP A 219 19.15 4.38 -9.67
C ASP A 219 19.71 3.38 -8.64
N GLY A 220 20.71 3.82 -7.89
CA GLY A 220 21.40 2.97 -6.92
C GLY A 220 20.74 2.83 -5.56
N LYS A 221 19.62 3.52 -5.31
CA LYS A 221 19.03 3.59 -3.96
C LYS A 221 18.59 2.23 -3.42
N SER A 222 17.95 1.41 -4.27
CA SER A 222 17.49 0.08 -3.86
C SER A 222 18.66 -0.85 -3.53
N TYR A 223 19.77 -0.75 -4.26
CA TYR A 223 20.98 -1.49 -3.95
C TYR A 223 21.65 -1.04 -2.65
N VAL A 224 21.65 0.26 -2.35
CA VAL A 224 22.14 0.77 -1.06
C VAL A 224 21.27 0.26 0.09
N LEU A 225 19.94 0.28 -0.08
CA LEU A 225 19.02 -0.27 0.91
C LEU A 225 19.23 -1.77 1.10
N LEU A 226 19.42 -2.52 0.02
CA LEU A 226 19.76 -3.95 0.05
C LEU A 226 21.07 -4.20 0.81
N GLY A 227 22.09 -3.41 0.56
CA GLY A 227 23.35 -3.46 1.30
C GLY A 227 23.17 -3.25 2.80
N ASN A 228 22.33 -2.28 3.20
CA ASN A 228 22.00 -2.06 4.60
C ASN A 228 21.27 -3.24 5.23
N LEU A 229 20.36 -3.90 4.50
CA LEU A 229 19.70 -5.11 4.97
C LEU A 229 20.68 -6.27 5.13
N TYR A 230 21.60 -6.45 4.19
CA TYR A 230 22.66 -7.46 4.33
C TYR A 230 23.58 -7.19 5.52
N LEU A 231 23.88 -5.91 5.83
CA LEU A 231 24.62 -5.55 7.03
C LEU A 231 23.87 -5.94 8.31
N SER A 232 22.55 -5.71 8.35
CA SER A 232 21.75 -6.09 9.54
C SER A 232 21.67 -7.60 9.75
N GLU A 233 21.94 -8.39 8.70
CA GLU A 233 21.98 -9.87 8.72
C GLU A 233 23.41 -10.42 8.80
N ASP A 234 24.40 -9.59 9.09
CA ASP A 234 25.83 -9.95 9.15
C ASP A 234 26.38 -10.60 7.85
N LYS A 235 25.70 -10.33 6.72
CA LYS A 235 26.09 -10.80 5.39
C LYS A 235 27.03 -9.79 4.73
N LEU A 236 28.19 -9.56 5.36
CA LEU A 236 29.10 -8.44 5.08
C LEU A 236 29.56 -8.36 3.62
N SER A 237 30.01 -9.45 3.03
CA SER A 237 30.49 -9.48 1.63
C SER A 237 29.37 -9.11 0.65
N LYS A 238 28.13 -9.62 0.87
CA LYS A 238 26.98 -9.27 0.04
C LYS A 238 26.59 -7.79 0.21
N ALA A 239 26.73 -7.25 1.42
CA ALA A 239 26.48 -5.85 1.70
C ALA A 239 27.43 -4.94 0.91
N VAL A 240 28.74 -5.24 0.92
CA VAL A 240 29.76 -4.54 0.13
C VAL A 240 29.43 -4.58 -1.36
N GLU A 241 29.11 -5.77 -1.90
CA GLU A 241 28.76 -5.93 -3.31
C GLU A 241 27.53 -5.10 -3.68
N ALA A 242 26.45 -5.17 -2.88
CA ALA A 242 25.24 -4.43 -3.12
C ALA A 242 25.47 -2.91 -3.07
N ILE A 243 26.19 -2.40 -2.06
CA ILE A 243 26.49 -0.98 -1.95
C ILE A 243 27.32 -0.51 -3.14
N LYS A 244 28.32 -1.27 -3.58
CA LYS A 244 29.14 -0.95 -4.77
C LYS A 244 28.28 -0.86 -6.02
N LYS A 245 27.42 -1.86 -6.29
CA LYS A 245 26.46 -1.80 -7.39
C LYS A 245 25.55 -0.55 -7.31
N GLY A 246 25.15 -0.16 -6.09
CA GLY A 246 24.40 1.06 -5.88
C GLY A 246 25.18 2.30 -6.28
N LEU A 247 26.44 2.41 -5.87
CA LEU A 247 27.33 3.53 -6.23
C LEU A 247 27.58 3.60 -7.74
N GLU A 248 27.76 2.46 -8.41
CA GLU A 248 27.93 2.37 -9.88
C GLU A 248 26.67 2.86 -10.63
N LYS A 249 25.47 2.48 -10.20
CA LYS A 249 24.21 2.98 -10.78
C LYS A 249 24.01 4.48 -10.52
N GLY A 250 24.55 5.00 -9.43
CA GLY A 250 24.51 6.43 -9.10
C GLY A 250 23.12 6.93 -8.70
N LYS A 251 22.91 8.26 -8.86
CA LYS A 251 21.67 8.98 -8.50
C LYS A 251 21.27 8.80 -7.02
N ILE A 252 22.26 8.71 -6.13
CA ILE A 252 22.11 8.60 -4.69
C ILE A 252 22.26 9.99 -4.09
N LYS A 253 21.34 10.40 -3.19
CA LYS A 253 21.36 11.75 -2.60
C LYS A 253 22.48 11.92 -1.55
N ASP A 254 22.64 10.94 -0.68
CA ASP A 254 23.53 11.04 0.50
C ASP A 254 24.76 10.15 0.32
N LEU A 255 25.58 10.45 -0.70
CA LEU A 255 26.78 9.67 -1.04
C LEU A 255 27.73 9.50 0.14
N SER A 256 27.94 10.55 0.94
CA SER A 256 28.85 10.50 2.09
C SER A 256 28.37 9.49 3.15
N GLN A 257 27.06 9.38 3.38
CA GLN A 257 26.51 8.36 4.26
C GLN A 257 26.73 6.96 3.69
N VAL A 258 26.57 6.78 2.38
CA VAL A 258 26.80 5.49 1.73
C VAL A 258 28.26 5.05 1.84
N TYR A 259 29.21 5.96 1.62
CA TYR A 259 30.63 5.68 1.82
C TYR A 259 30.98 5.41 3.28
N LEU A 260 30.34 6.07 4.23
CA LEU A 260 30.49 5.78 5.65
C LEU A 260 30.05 4.33 5.96
N THR A 261 28.88 3.94 5.47
CA THR A 261 28.34 2.57 5.65
C THR A 261 29.22 1.52 4.94
N LEU A 262 29.72 1.81 3.74
CA LEU A 262 30.64 0.93 3.03
C LEU A 262 31.95 0.76 3.78
N GLY A 263 32.48 1.85 4.35
CA GLY A 263 33.67 1.79 5.22
C GLY A 263 33.45 0.93 6.46
N GLN A 264 32.27 1.00 7.08
CA GLN A 264 31.91 0.14 8.21
C GLN A 264 31.85 -1.35 7.80
N ALA A 265 31.24 -1.67 6.64
CA ALA A 265 31.22 -3.04 6.12
C ALA A 265 32.62 -3.60 5.89
N TYR A 266 33.52 -2.81 5.31
CA TYR A 266 34.91 -3.21 5.13
C TYR A 266 35.67 -3.35 6.47
N PHE A 267 35.37 -2.48 7.45
CA PHE A 267 35.94 -2.60 8.78
C PHE A 267 35.58 -3.91 9.46
N GLU A 268 34.30 -4.31 9.41
CA GLU A 268 33.84 -5.60 9.97
C GLU A 268 34.47 -6.80 9.24
N LEU A 269 34.76 -6.67 7.94
CA LEU A 269 35.52 -7.66 7.17
C LEU A 269 37.03 -7.67 7.47
N GLN A 270 37.51 -6.76 8.35
CA GLN A 270 38.93 -6.50 8.64
C GLN A 270 39.74 -6.05 7.40
N GLU A 271 39.06 -5.59 6.36
CA GLU A 271 39.68 -4.94 5.19
C GLU A 271 39.98 -3.46 5.48
N PHE A 272 40.93 -3.23 6.43
CA PHE A 272 41.15 -1.92 7.03
C PHE A 272 41.58 -0.84 6.03
N ASP A 273 42.31 -1.19 4.97
CA ASP A 273 42.73 -0.21 3.96
C ASP A 273 41.53 0.31 3.13
N GLU A 274 40.63 -0.60 2.71
CA GLU A 274 39.40 -0.19 2.02
C GLU A 274 38.46 0.55 2.97
N ALA A 275 38.37 0.14 4.23
CA ALA A 275 37.61 0.87 5.25
C ALA A 275 38.08 2.34 5.38
N LYS A 276 39.38 2.55 5.60
CA LYS A 276 40.00 3.91 5.71
C LYS A 276 39.78 4.73 4.45
N LYS A 277 39.89 4.13 3.27
CA LYS A 277 39.67 4.79 1.97
C LYS A 277 38.22 5.31 1.88
N ASN A 278 37.23 4.50 2.19
CA ASN A 278 35.83 4.86 2.14
C ASN A 278 35.48 5.91 3.21
N PHE A 279 36.01 5.80 4.43
CA PHE A 279 35.84 6.81 5.46
C PHE A 279 36.47 8.16 5.08
N ARG A 280 37.62 8.19 4.41
CA ARG A 280 38.22 9.45 3.89
C ARG A 280 37.32 10.10 2.83
N ILE A 281 36.62 9.33 1.99
CA ILE A 281 35.63 9.89 1.05
C ILE A 281 34.46 10.49 1.83
N ALA A 282 33.89 9.76 2.79
CA ALA A 282 32.81 10.24 3.63
C ALA A 282 33.18 11.49 4.44
N ALA A 283 34.44 11.61 4.89
CA ALA A 283 34.96 12.78 5.63
C ALA A 283 35.01 14.08 4.82
N ARG A 284 34.85 13.99 3.46
CA ARG A 284 34.75 15.18 2.58
C ARG A 284 33.36 15.82 2.61
N ASP A 285 32.42 15.24 3.34
CA ASP A 285 31.07 15.78 3.51
C ASP A 285 31.09 17.22 4.04
N LYS A 286 30.17 18.04 3.54
CA LYS A 286 30.02 19.43 3.99
C LYS A 286 29.37 19.51 5.37
N GLY A 287 28.60 18.49 5.75
CA GLY A 287 27.89 18.38 7.03
C GLY A 287 28.84 17.97 8.17
N LYS A 288 28.86 18.73 9.25
CA LYS A 288 29.73 18.49 10.42
C LYS A 288 29.56 17.07 11.00
N LYS A 289 28.31 16.53 11.00
CA LYS A 289 27.98 15.25 11.62
C LYS A 289 28.70 14.07 10.93
N ILE A 290 28.48 13.90 9.61
CA ILE A 290 29.09 12.80 8.85
C ILE A 290 30.60 12.92 8.82
N LYS A 291 31.12 14.13 8.61
CA LYS A 291 32.55 14.42 8.65
C LYS A 291 33.18 13.99 9.97
N THR A 292 32.58 14.34 11.10
CA THR A 292 33.08 13.96 12.43
C THR A 292 33.03 12.46 12.66
N GLN A 293 31.92 11.80 12.25
CA GLN A 293 31.80 10.35 12.36
C GLN A 293 32.86 9.62 11.50
N ALA A 294 33.05 10.04 10.27
CA ALA A 294 34.05 9.45 9.38
C ALA A 294 35.47 9.60 9.93
N ASN A 295 35.85 10.77 10.47
CA ASN A 295 37.15 10.98 11.07
C ASN A 295 37.37 10.12 12.34
N ASN A 296 36.33 9.92 13.14
CA ASN A 296 36.39 9.02 14.30
C ASN A 296 36.59 7.57 13.86
N TRP A 297 35.86 7.13 12.80
CA TRP A 297 36.04 5.80 12.24
C TRP A 297 37.45 5.57 11.67
N ILE A 298 38.07 6.58 11.02
CA ILE A 298 39.44 6.45 10.53
C ILE A 298 40.38 6.15 11.71
N LYS A 299 40.35 6.95 12.79
CA LYS A 299 41.20 6.74 13.97
C LYS A 299 40.93 5.37 14.62
N TYR A 300 39.67 4.99 14.74
CA TYR A 300 39.30 3.70 15.31
C TYR A 300 39.84 2.55 14.46
N THR A 301 39.73 2.63 13.14
CA THR A 301 40.24 1.64 12.21
C THR A 301 41.77 1.51 12.29
N GLU A 302 42.50 2.62 12.39
CA GLU A 302 43.97 2.63 12.56
C GLU A 302 44.38 1.92 13.84
N ASN A 303 43.71 2.19 14.96
CA ASN A 303 43.98 1.53 16.23
C ASN A 303 43.68 0.04 16.21
N GLU A 304 42.55 -0.34 15.59
CA GLU A 304 42.12 -1.72 15.48
C GLU A 304 43.05 -2.55 14.57
N GLU A 305 43.53 -1.97 13.48
CA GLU A 305 44.50 -2.61 12.60
C GLU A 305 45.80 -2.92 13.36
N ILE A 306 46.31 -1.96 14.20
CA ILE A 306 47.49 -2.18 15.04
C ILE A 306 47.21 -3.27 16.06
N ARG A 307 46.03 -3.28 16.68
CA ARG A 307 45.63 -4.30 17.67
C ARG A 307 45.62 -5.71 17.03
N VAL A 308 45.02 -5.87 15.87
CA VAL A 308 44.92 -7.15 15.15
C VAL A 308 46.30 -7.64 14.74
N LYS A 309 47.17 -6.75 14.20
CA LYS A 309 48.57 -7.07 13.86
C LYS A 309 49.37 -7.55 15.08
N ASN A 310 49.25 -6.85 16.23
CA ASN A 310 49.95 -7.26 17.45
C ASN A 310 49.46 -8.59 18.02
N LEU A 311 48.16 -8.88 17.90
CA LEU A 311 47.61 -10.20 18.29
C LEU A 311 48.13 -11.30 17.42
N ALA A 312 48.22 -11.10 16.10
CA ALA A 312 48.78 -12.09 15.16
C ALA A 312 50.24 -12.37 15.49
N LEU A 313 51.04 -11.32 15.70
CA LEU A 313 52.47 -11.49 16.10
C LEU A 313 52.64 -12.27 17.42
N ARG A 314 51.81 -11.98 18.43
CA ARG A 314 51.82 -12.72 19.70
C ARG A 314 51.48 -14.20 19.52
N ARG A 315 50.49 -14.48 18.70
CA ARG A 315 50.09 -15.88 18.39
C ARG A 315 51.22 -16.64 17.70
N ASP A 316 51.83 -16.01 16.72
CA ASP A 316 52.95 -16.64 15.98
C ASP A 316 54.17 -16.89 16.90
N CYS A 317 54.46 -15.95 17.81
CA CYS A 317 55.51 -16.16 18.85
C CYS A 317 55.19 -17.35 19.77
N LEU A 318 53.91 -17.49 20.19
CA LEU A 318 53.49 -18.62 21.05
C LEU A 318 53.57 -19.94 20.36
N LEU A 319 53.21 -20.03 19.09
CA LEU A 319 53.32 -21.28 18.27
C LEU A 319 54.80 -21.68 18.12
N TYR A 320 55.70 -20.70 17.86
CA TYR A 320 57.15 -20.97 17.70
C TYR A 320 57.80 -21.48 18.99
N THR A 321 57.31 -21.02 20.18
CA THR A 321 57.83 -21.51 21.46
C THR A 321 57.30 -22.86 21.88
N SER A 322 56.10 -23.30 21.39
CA SER A 322 55.58 -24.66 21.64
C SER A 322 56.28 -25.70 20.79
N ASP A 323 56.55 -25.42 19.51
CA ASP A 323 57.29 -26.32 18.63
C ASP A 323 58.78 -26.49 19.05
N ALA A 324 59.35 -25.48 19.68
CA ALA A 324 60.73 -25.54 20.21
C ALA A 324 60.84 -26.22 21.60
N ALA A 325 59.73 -26.53 22.24
CA ALA A 325 59.69 -27.27 23.51
C ALA A 325 59.43 -28.77 23.35
N ASP A 326 59.03 -29.20 22.14
CA ASP A 326 58.77 -30.60 21.78
C ASP A 326 59.99 -31.26 21.07
N ASP A 327 61.09 -30.54 20.78
CA ASP A 327 62.40 -31.02 20.30
C ASP A 327 63.39 -31.13 21.49
#